data_27aac17305f73a80005a89b875bd2c5d
#
_entry.id   27aac17305f73a80005a89b875bd2c5d
#
_cell.length_a   1.000
_cell.length_b   1.000
_cell.length_c   1.000
_cell.angle_alpha   90.00
_cell.angle_beta   90.00
_cell.angle_gamma   90.00
#
_symmetry.space_group_name_H-M   'P 1'
#
loop_
_entity.id
_entity.type
_entity.pdbx_description
1 polymer ?
#
loop_
_entity_poly.entity_id
_entity_poly.type
_entity_poly.pdbx_seq_one_letter_code
_entity_poly.pdbx_strand_id
1 'polypeptide(L)'
;MRHIFVLAVSIAALATSGCSTQQSNLSQSQTQTSLADQSNAQLVIAPKVDDVPAHPLPFKGKLISGNKDELPPAVAMSLSDNSPVTFTYREELTHDDYHVPLAISALDPANLIGAPLGDIGVTAFASLSISAGDTILGDYTAKEHVSKSYNMYSQPTHKQVDDAARVAVRQRIDQKLYKDEARLAQAAASAGKSPTASAGH
;
A
#
# COMPACT_ATOMS: atom_id res chain seq x y z
N MET A 1 23.36 6.01 60.47
CA MET A 1 22.13 5.19 60.54
C MET A 1 21.98 4.49 59.19
N ARG A 2 22.18 3.18 59.21
CA ARG A 2 22.14 2.30 58.02
C ARG A 2 20.73 1.74 57.90
N HIS A 3 20.07 1.91 56.74
CA HIS A 3 18.90 1.12 56.38
C HIS A 3 19.18 0.34 55.11
N ILE A 4 19.32 -0.98 55.32
CA ILE A 4 19.42 -2.00 54.29
C ILE A 4 17.99 -2.40 53.95
N PHE A 5 17.57 -2.18 52.69
CA PHE A 5 16.34 -2.77 52.15
C PHE A 5 16.70 -4.02 51.37
N VAL A 6 16.29 -5.16 51.91
CA VAL A 6 16.33 -6.45 51.23
C VAL A 6 15.01 -6.59 50.45
N LEU A 7 15.08 -6.70 49.15
CA LEU A 7 13.94 -6.93 48.25
C LEU A 7 13.95 -8.41 47.85
N ALA A 8 13.00 -9.16 48.43
CA ALA A 8 12.78 -10.56 48.10
C ALA A 8 12.03 -10.68 46.77
N VAL A 9 12.60 -11.38 45.80
CA VAL A 9 11.97 -11.73 44.54
C VAL A 9 11.29 -13.07 44.68
N SER A 10 9.96 -13.08 44.63
CA SER A 10 9.15 -14.29 44.62
C SER A 10 8.90 -14.74 43.19
N ILE A 11 9.44 -15.90 42.82
CA ILE A 11 9.16 -16.57 41.53
C ILE A 11 7.93 -17.44 41.74
N ALA A 12 6.82 -17.11 41.08
CA ALA A 12 5.64 -17.97 40.97
C ALA A 12 5.65 -18.70 39.62
N ALA A 13 5.90 -20.00 39.66
CA ALA A 13 5.73 -20.90 38.54
C ALA A 13 4.26 -21.32 38.44
N LEU A 14 3.60 -21.00 37.33
CA LEU A 14 2.29 -21.55 36.98
C LEU A 14 2.46 -22.49 35.79
N ALA A 15 2.42 -23.80 36.09
CA ALA A 15 2.22 -24.83 35.08
C ALA A 15 0.72 -25.00 34.82
N THR A 16 0.27 -24.80 33.58
CA THR A 16 -1.03 -25.28 33.11
C THR A 16 -0.83 -26.13 31.89
N SER A 17 -0.95 -27.43 32.09
CA SER A 17 -1.14 -28.45 31.08
C SER A 17 -2.54 -28.31 30.47
N GLY A 18 -2.62 -28.20 29.15
CA GLY A 18 -3.85 -28.27 28.38
C GLY A 18 -3.58 -28.97 27.06
N CYS A 19 -3.72 -30.31 27.05
CA CYS A 19 -3.85 -31.11 25.84
C CYS A 19 -5.16 -30.80 25.14
N SER A 20 -5.14 -30.42 23.87
CA SER A 20 -6.22 -30.74 22.94
C SER A 20 -5.62 -31.14 21.60
N THR A 21 -5.70 -32.42 21.32
CA THR A 21 -5.43 -33.11 20.07
C THR A 21 -6.48 -32.69 19.04
N GLN A 22 -6.06 -32.00 17.98
CA GLN A 22 -6.83 -31.93 16.77
C GLN A 22 -5.92 -32.31 15.59
N GLN A 23 -6.01 -33.59 15.22
CA GLN A 23 -5.44 -34.15 14.00
C GLN A 23 -6.20 -33.59 12.79
N SER A 24 -5.55 -32.80 11.99
CA SER A 24 -5.96 -32.52 10.62
C SER A 24 -4.85 -33.01 9.69
N ASN A 25 -5.18 -34.05 8.94
CA ASN A 25 -4.37 -34.62 7.88
C ASN A 25 -4.06 -33.55 6.84
N LEU A 26 -2.82 -33.09 6.75
CA LEU A 26 -2.30 -32.35 5.61
C LEU A 26 -1.19 -33.18 4.98
N SER A 27 -1.46 -33.63 3.79
CA SER A 27 -0.55 -34.32 2.89
C SER A 27 0.77 -33.57 2.79
N GLN A 28 1.85 -34.19 3.23
CA GLN A 28 3.22 -33.74 2.99
C GLN A 28 3.55 -33.93 1.50
N SER A 29 3.46 -32.84 0.72
CA SER A 29 4.23 -32.68 -0.50
C SER A 29 5.56 -32.05 -0.11
N GLN A 30 6.55 -32.87 0.17
CA GLN A 30 7.95 -32.43 0.31
C GLN A 30 8.46 -32.07 -1.09
N THR A 31 8.39 -30.81 -1.45
CA THR A 31 9.22 -30.26 -2.52
C THR A 31 10.52 -29.79 -1.87
N GLN A 32 11.59 -30.53 -2.05
CA GLN A 32 12.95 -30.09 -1.73
C GLN A 32 13.30 -28.89 -2.62
N THR A 33 13.04 -27.70 -2.12
CA THR A 33 13.56 -26.46 -2.73
C THR A 33 15.00 -26.29 -2.28
N SER A 34 15.93 -26.23 -3.23
CA SER A 34 17.36 -26.12 -2.99
C SER A 34 17.68 -24.86 -2.19
N LEU A 35 18.62 -24.97 -1.25
CA LEU A 35 19.12 -23.89 -0.35
C LEU A 35 19.68 -22.65 -1.06
N ALA A 36 19.80 -22.67 -2.40
CA ALA A 36 20.34 -21.56 -3.20
C ALA A 36 19.31 -20.45 -3.49
N ASP A 37 18.00 -20.71 -3.35
CA ASP A 37 16.93 -19.75 -3.69
C ASP A 37 16.37 -18.97 -2.50
N GLN A 38 16.82 -19.26 -1.27
CA GLN A 38 16.28 -18.60 -0.07
C GLN A 38 16.83 -17.18 0.17
N SER A 39 17.85 -16.75 -0.58
CA SER A 39 18.51 -15.46 -0.36
C SER A 39 17.75 -14.24 -0.93
N ASN A 40 16.72 -14.45 -1.75
CA ASN A 40 16.01 -13.35 -2.43
C ASN A 40 14.51 -13.21 -2.11
N ALA A 41 13.98 -14.04 -1.24
CA ALA A 41 12.54 -14.02 -0.93
C ALA A 41 12.25 -13.41 0.44
N GLN A 42 12.82 -12.25 0.75
CA GLN A 42 12.28 -11.45 1.83
C GLN A 42 11.12 -10.64 1.29
N LEU A 43 9.97 -11.25 1.49
CA LEU A 43 8.65 -10.88 1.06
C LEU A 43 8.38 -9.40 1.36
N VAL A 44 8.25 -8.60 0.31
CA VAL A 44 7.52 -7.36 0.41
C VAL A 44 6.10 -7.75 0.79
N ILE A 45 5.71 -7.57 2.05
CA ILE A 45 4.30 -7.63 2.44
C ILE A 45 3.68 -6.31 1.97
N ALA A 46 3.58 -6.14 0.65
CA ALA A 46 2.53 -5.29 0.15
C ALA A 46 1.22 -5.97 0.55
N PRO A 47 0.27 -5.27 1.17
CA PRO A 47 -1.04 -5.83 1.42
C PRO A 47 -1.52 -6.42 0.09
N LYS A 48 -1.98 -7.67 0.11
CA LYS A 48 -2.51 -8.35 -1.07
C LYS A 48 -3.69 -7.54 -1.57
N VAL A 49 -3.39 -6.61 -2.44
CA VAL A 49 -4.41 -5.85 -3.17
C VAL A 49 -5.00 -6.89 -4.12
N ASP A 50 -6.27 -7.23 -3.94
CA ASP A 50 -6.95 -8.12 -4.87
C ASP A 50 -6.69 -7.60 -6.27
N ASP A 51 -6.12 -8.43 -7.14
CA ASP A 51 -5.76 -8.08 -8.52
C ASP A 51 -7.05 -7.82 -9.32
N VAL A 52 -7.63 -6.63 -9.10
CA VAL A 52 -8.69 -6.15 -9.99
C VAL A 52 -7.98 -5.65 -11.24
N PRO A 53 -8.20 -6.30 -12.40
CA PRO A 53 -7.59 -5.84 -13.64
C PRO A 53 -8.05 -4.41 -13.91
N ALA A 54 -7.09 -3.52 -14.12
CA ALA A 54 -7.40 -2.15 -14.47
C ALA A 54 -8.16 -2.14 -15.81
N HIS A 55 -9.31 -1.49 -15.84
CA HIS A 55 -10.10 -1.26 -17.05
C HIS A 55 -10.45 0.23 -17.15
N PRO A 56 -10.68 0.74 -18.36
CA PRO A 56 -10.99 2.16 -18.54
C PRO A 56 -12.30 2.52 -17.84
N LEU A 57 -12.40 3.73 -17.35
CA LEU A 57 -13.65 4.27 -16.82
C LEU A 57 -14.73 4.34 -17.92
N PRO A 58 -16.03 4.31 -17.56
CA PRO A 58 -17.14 4.33 -18.50
C PRO A 58 -17.29 5.68 -19.24
N PHE A 59 -16.42 6.63 -18.99
CA PHE A 59 -16.34 7.94 -19.65
C PHE A 59 -14.88 8.34 -19.85
N LYS A 60 -14.66 9.34 -20.70
CA LYS A 60 -13.37 9.96 -20.91
C LYS A 60 -13.24 11.22 -20.08
N GLY A 61 -12.02 11.58 -19.67
CA GLY A 61 -11.73 12.79 -18.91
C GLY A 61 -10.42 13.44 -19.30
N LYS A 62 -10.31 14.75 -19.06
CA LYS A 62 -9.10 15.54 -19.28
C LYS A 62 -8.34 15.70 -17.97
N LEU A 63 -7.04 15.46 -17.98
CA LEU A 63 -6.20 15.75 -16.82
C LEU A 63 -5.96 17.25 -16.69
N ILE A 64 -6.37 17.84 -15.57
CA ILE A 64 -6.11 19.25 -15.23
C ILE A 64 -4.85 19.39 -14.41
N SER A 65 -4.64 18.48 -13.43
CA SER A 65 -3.49 18.51 -12.53
C SER A 65 -3.03 17.09 -12.22
N GLY A 66 -1.71 16.90 -12.14
CA GLY A 66 -1.05 15.63 -11.92
C GLY A 66 -0.09 15.27 -13.06
N ASN A 67 0.73 14.25 -12.82
CA ASN A 67 1.65 13.72 -13.82
C ASN A 67 0.97 12.53 -14.53
N LYS A 68 0.97 12.53 -15.89
CA LYS A 68 0.35 11.46 -16.68
C LYS A 68 0.96 10.09 -16.41
N ASP A 69 2.27 10.03 -16.13
CA ASP A 69 3.00 8.78 -15.87
C ASP A 69 2.74 8.22 -14.47
N GLU A 70 2.12 9.03 -13.61
CA GLU A 70 1.84 8.69 -12.20
C GLU A 70 0.36 8.41 -11.93
N LEU A 71 -0.47 8.39 -12.94
CA LEU A 71 -1.91 8.17 -12.78
C LEU A 71 -2.26 6.72 -12.43
N PRO A 72 -3.37 6.50 -11.71
CA PRO A 72 -4.00 5.19 -11.63
C PRO A 72 -4.30 4.65 -13.03
N PRO A 73 -4.04 3.36 -13.33
CA PRO A 73 -4.23 2.78 -14.64
C PRO A 73 -5.62 3.02 -15.28
N ALA A 74 -6.70 2.91 -14.50
CA ALA A 74 -8.06 3.17 -15.01
C ALA A 74 -8.23 4.60 -15.51
N VAL A 75 -7.65 5.58 -14.81
CA VAL A 75 -7.66 7.00 -15.20
C VAL A 75 -6.81 7.22 -16.43
N ALA A 76 -5.59 6.67 -16.46
CA ALA A 76 -4.67 6.81 -17.60
C ALA A 76 -5.30 6.30 -18.92
N MET A 77 -5.99 5.15 -18.89
CA MET A 77 -6.70 4.58 -20.01
C MET A 77 -7.94 5.41 -20.44
N SER A 78 -8.41 6.29 -19.57
CA SER A 78 -9.62 7.10 -19.79
C SER A 78 -9.33 8.54 -20.17
N LEU A 79 -8.05 8.90 -20.39
CA LEU A 79 -7.68 10.25 -20.79
C LEU A 79 -8.21 10.63 -22.18
N SER A 80 -8.65 11.89 -22.31
CA SER A 80 -9.03 12.53 -23.56
C SER A 80 -9.01 14.05 -23.40
N ASP A 81 -8.37 14.74 -24.33
CA ASP A 81 -8.23 16.20 -24.24
C ASP A 81 -9.55 16.97 -24.52
N ASN A 82 -10.51 16.31 -25.16
CA ASN A 82 -11.79 16.94 -25.59
C ASN A 82 -12.97 16.52 -24.68
N SER A 83 -12.72 16.15 -23.43
CA SER A 83 -13.79 15.75 -22.52
C SER A 83 -14.27 16.90 -21.64
N PRO A 84 -15.58 17.00 -21.34
CA PRO A 84 -16.10 17.92 -20.33
C PRO A 84 -15.80 17.44 -18.89
N VAL A 85 -15.47 16.16 -18.73
CA VAL A 85 -15.05 15.62 -17.43
C VAL A 85 -13.56 15.89 -17.22
N THR A 86 -13.20 16.22 -15.99
CA THR A 86 -11.83 16.56 -15.62
C THR A 86 -11.34 15.69 -14.48
N PHE A 87 -10.04 15.38 -14.50
CA PHE A 87 -9.33 14.65 -13.47
C PHE A 87 -8.29 15.55 -12.79
N THR A 88 -8.28 15.55 -11.48
CA THR A 88 -7.20 16.15 -10.66
C THR A 88 -6.62 15.04 -9.79
N TYR A 89 -5.33 14.76 -9.98
CA TYR A 89 -4.64 13.72 -9.24
C TYR A 89 -3.44 14.28 -8.48
N ARG A 90 -3.27 13.84 -7.24
CA ARG A 90 -2.13 14.19 -6.40
C ARG A 90 -1.65 12.95 -5.67
N GLU A 91 -0.33 12.78 -5.60
CA GLU A 91 0.33 11.70 -4.88
C GLU A 91 1.46 12.29 -4.02
N GLU A 92 1.58 11.80 -2.79
CA GLU A 92 2.61 12.20 -1.83
C GLU A 92 3.22 10.95 -1.19
N LEU A 93 4.53 10.99 -0.93
CA LEU A 93 5.26 9.97 -0.21
C LEU A 93 5.81 10.53 1.09
N THR A 94 5.73 9.73 2.16
CA THR A 94 6.36 10.00 3.44
C THR A 94 7.21 8.81 3.84
N HIS A 95 8.48 9.05 4.14
CA HIS A 95 9.44 8.02 4.54
C HIS A 95 9.47 7.90 6.07
N ASP A 96 9.50 6.66 6.57
CA ASP A 96 9.58 6.30 7.98
C ASP A 96 10.54 5.11 8.15
N ASP A 97 11.83 5.41 8.02
CA ASP A 97 12.89 4.40 8.11
C ASP A 97 13.21 4.09 9.57
N TYR A 98 13.38 2.81 9.86
CA TYR A 98 13.87 2.34 11.15
C TYR A 98 15.25 1.69 10.99
N HIS A 99 16.21 2.17 11.77
CA HIS A 99 17.58 1.64 11.79
C HIS A 99 17.98 1.18 13.18
N VAL A 100 18.51 -0.05 13.27
CA VAL A 100 19.18 -0.50 14.50
C VAL A 100 20.53 0.21 14.62
N PRO A 101 20.86 0.85 15.75
CA PRO A 101 22.15 1.49 15.93
C PRO A 101 23.32 0.53 15.65
N LEU A 102 24.28 0.96 14.82
CA LEU A 102 25.43 0.16 14.41
C LEU A 102 26.22 -0.43 15.58
N ALA A 103 26.32 0.29 16.71
CA ALA A 103 27.02 -0.17 17.90
C ALA A 103 26.38 -1.41 18.53
N ILE A 104 25.06 -1.58 18.41
CA ILE A 104 24.33 -2.74 18.92
C ILE A 104 24.41 -3.87 17.89
N SER A 105 24.27 -3.56 16.61
CA SER A 105 24.29 -4.56 15.54
C SER A 105 25.65 -5.23 15.35
N ALA A 106 26.75 -4.52 15.60
CA ALA A 106 28.10 -5.08 15.46
C ALA A 106 28.43 -6.17 16.50
N LEU A 107 27.71 -6.21 17.63
CA LEU A 107 27.95 -7.16 18.72
C LEU A 107 27.01 -8.36 18.70
N ASP A 108 26.00 -8.36 17.86
CA ASP A 108 25.01 -9.44 17.78
C ASP A 108 25.39 -10.47 16.70
N PRO A 109 25.76 -11.71 17.08
CA PRO A 109 26.09 -12.77 16.13
C PRO A 109 24.91 -13.13 15.20
N ALA A 110 23.67 -12.82 15.57
CA ALA A 110 22.51 -13.03 14.72
C ALA A 110 22.59 -12.23 13.42
N ASN A 111 23.27 -11.09 13.41
CA ASN A 111 23.47 -10.28 12.19
C ASN A 111 24.35 -10.99 11.16
N LEU A 112 25.28 -11.84 11.61
CA LEU A 112 26.12 -12.65 10.72
C LEU A 112 25.34 -13.75 9.99
N ILE A 113 24.18 -14.14 10.51
CA ILE A 113 23.28 -15.12 9.88
C ILE A 113 22.07 -14.47 9.20
N GLY A 114 22.10 -13.15 9.00
CA GLY A 114 21.10 -12.43 8.22
C GLY A 114 19.92 -11.85 9.00
N ALA A 115 20.06 -11.67 10.32
CA ALA A 115 19.04 -10.94 11.08
C ALA A 115 18.81 -9.53 10.52
N PRO A 116 17.58 -8.99 10.59
CA PRO A 116 17.26 -7.67 10.07
C PRO A 116 17.98 -6.59 10.87
N LEU A 117 18.59 -5.63 10.16
CA LEU A 117 19.25 -4.45 10.73
C LEU A 117 18.33 -3.24 10.78
N GLY A 118 17.21 -3.29 10.10
CA GLY A 118 16.24 -2.21 10.05
C GLY A 118 15.24 -2.40 8.92
N ASP A 119 14.36 -1.43 8.79
CA ASP A 119 13.33 -1.38 7.76
C ASP A 119 13.41 -0.03 7.01
N ILE A 120 13.20 -0.07 5.71
CA ILE A 120 12.90 1.11 4.90
C ILE A 120 11.39 1.12 4.73
N GLY A 121 10.74 2.14 5.29
CA GLY A 121 9.30 2.31 5.26
C GLY A 121 8.88 3.51 4.42
N VAL A 122 7.81 3.37 3.65
CA VAL A 122 7.20 4.45 2.87
C VAL A 122 5.69 4.37 2.98
N THR A 123 5.10 5.50 3.33
CA THR A 123 3.65 5.68 3.26
C THR A 123 3.33 6.54 2.04
N ALA A 124 2.57 5.98 1.10
CA ALA A 124 2.01 6.71 -0.04
C ALA A 124 0.59 7.16 0.28
N PHE A 125 0.30 8.40 -0.02
CA PHE A 125 -1.03 8.98 0.01
C PHE A 125 -1.40 9.45 -1.40
N ALA A 126 -2.60 9.14 -1.87
CA ALA A 126 -3.10 9.62 -3.15
C ALA A 126 -4.52 10.17 -3.03
N SER A 127 -4.81 11.19 -3.83
CA SER A 127 -6.15 11.77 -3.99
C SER A 127 -6.47 11.93 -5.47
N LEU A 128 -7.68 11.58 -5.86
CA LEU A 128 -8.24 11.75 -7.20
C LEU A 128 -9.61 12.41 -7.09
N SER A 129 -9.74 13.58 -7.70
CA SER A 129 -11.04 14.25 -7.86
C SER A 129 -11.48 14.19 -9.32
N ILE A 130 -12.75 13.86 -9.54
CA ILE A 130 -13.40 13.77 -10.84
C ILE A 130 -14.53 14.79 -10.86
N SER A 131 -14.52 15.71 -11.82
CA SER A 131 -15.56 16.73 -11.94
C SER A 131 -16.01 16.93 -13.39
N ALA A 132 -17.21 17.48 -13.55
CA ALA A 132 -17.75 17.92 -14.82
C ALA A 132 -18.26 19.35 -14.68
N GLY A 133 -17.53 20.33 -15.24
CA GLY A 133 -17.72 21.75 -14.91
C GLY A 133 -17.52 21.96 -13.41
N ASP A 134 -18.50 22.59 -12.77
CA ASP A 134 -18.47 22.87 -11.32
C ASP A 134 -19.01 21.72 -10.45
N THR A 135 -19.43 20.61 -11.04
CA THR A 135 -20.01 19.48 -10.33
C THR A 135 -18.97 18.41 -10.05
N ILE A 136 -18.75 18.06 -8.77
CA ILE A 136 -17.90 16.95 -8.38
C ILE A 136 -18.67 15.65 -8.58
N LEU A 137 -18.15 14.76 -9.44
CA LEU A 137 -18.71 13.43 -9.70
C LEU A 137 -18.22 12.39 -8.70
N GLY A 138 -16.98 12.54 -8.25
CA GLY A 138 -16.36 11.66 -7.26
C GLY A 138 -15.08 12.23 -6.71
N ASP A 139 -14.80 11.88 -5.43
CA ASP A 139 -13.57 12.22 -4.74
C ASP A 139 -13.06 10.97 -4.01
N TYR A 140 -11.83 10.58 -4.31
CA TYR A 140 -11.22 9.33 -3.88
C TYR A 140 -9.88 9.59 -3.24
N THR A 141 -9.68 9.07 -2.05
CA THR A 141 -8.39 9.11 -1.34
C THR A 141 -7.94 7.69 -1.01
N ALA A 142 -6.66 7.46 -1.05
CA ALA A 142 -6.05 6.21 -0.61
C ALA A 142 -4.79 6.48 0.18
N LYS A 143 -4.47 5.58 1.11
CA LYS A 143 -3.23 5.58 1.88
C LYS A 143 -2.76 4.13 1.98
N GLU A 144 -1.52 3.89 1.57
CA GLU A 144 -0.88 2.58 1.66
C GLU A 144 0.51 2.73 2.27
N HIS A 145 0.88 1.78 3.14
CA HIS A 145 2.19 1.71 3.73
C HIS A 145 2.90 0.47 3.22
N VAL A 146 4.14 0.65 2.77
CA VAL A 146 5.01 -0.43 2.31
C VAL A 146 6.33 -0.32 3.06
N SER A 147 6.79 -1.44 3.65
CA SER A 147 8.10 -1.51 4.27
C SER A 147 8.87 -2.72 3.76
N LYS A 148 10.19 -2.62 3.79
CA LYS A 148 11.10 -3.70 3.46
C LYS A 148 12.25 -3.72 4.43
N SER A 149 12.40 -4.87 5.11
CA SER A 149 13.54 -5.11 6.00
C SER A 149 14.82 -5.28 5.19
N TYR A 150 15.94 -4.81 5.75
CA TYR A 150 17.27 -5.04 5.20
C TYR A 150 18.19 -5.72 6.22
N ASN A 151 19.21 -6.40 5.72
CA ASN A 151 20.25 -7.06 6.52
C ASN A 151 21.63 -6.83 5.87
N MET A 152 22.68 -7.42 6.42
CA MET A 152 24.05 -7.29 5.91
C MET A 152 24.22 -7.72 4.44
N TYR A 153 23.34 -8.61 3.96
CA TYR A 153 23.46 -9.24 2.64
C TYR A 153 22.46 -8.68 1.63
N SER A 154 21.42 -8.01 2.08
CA SER A 154 20.35 -7.49 1.24
C SER A 154 19.93 -6.10 1.70
N GLN A 155 20.19 -5.09 0.85
CA GLN A 155 19.80 -3.70 1.10
C GLN A 155 18.90 -3.25 -0.05
N PRO A 156 17.58 -3.15 0.16
CA PRO A 156 16.69 -2.58 -0.82
C PRO A 156 17.03 -1.08 -1.00
N THR A 157 16.79 -0.57 -2.19
CA THR A 157 16.90 0.87 -2.42
C THR A 157 15.60 1.55 -2.02
N HIS A 158 15.66 2.80 -1.54
CA HIS A 158 14.47 3.63 -1.30
C HIS A 158 13.56 3.64 -2.53
N LYS A 159 14.15 3.80 -3.72
CA LYS A 159 13.39 3.77 -4.99
C LYS A 159 12.52 2.52 -5.15
N GLN A 160 12.99 1.34 -4.76
CA GLN A 160 12.20 0.10 -4.87
C GLN A 160 10.98 0.11 -3.93
N VAL A 161 11.13 0.68 -2.73
CA VAL A 161 10.03 0.78 -1.76
C VAL A 161 9.06 1.88 -2.17
N ASP A 162 9.56 3.01 -2.68
CA ASP A 162 8.76 4.11 -3.24
C ASP A 162 7.89 3.62 -4.40
N ASP A 163 8.50 2.95 -5.38
CA ASP A 163 7.80 2.42 -6.55
C ASP A 163 6.69 1.43 -6.11
N ALA A 164 6.98 0.55 -5.13
CA ALA A 164 6.00 -0.37 -4.60
C ALA A 164 4.83 0.35 -3.88
N ALA A 165 5.13 1.38 -3.09
CA ALA A 165 4.12 2.17 -2.39
C ALA A 165 3.22 2.94 -3.36
N ARG A 166 3.81 3.53 -4.43
CA ARG A 166 3.08 4.19 -5.52
C ARG A 166 2.14 3.22 -6.25
N VAL A 167 2.63 2.04 -6.60
CA VAL A 167 1.80 1.01 -7.23
C VAL A 167 0.64 0.62 -6.33
N ALA A 168 0.89 0.37 -5.05
CA ALA A 168 -0.14 -0.04 -4.10
C ALA A 168 -1.23 1.02 -3.93
N VAL A 169 -0.86 2.30 -3.78
CA VAL A 169 -1.83 3.37 -3.59
C VAL A 169 -2.67 3.63 -4.85
N ARG A 170 -2.09 3.52 -6.05
CA ARG A 170 -2.79 3.65 -7.34
C ARG A 170 -3.79 2.50 -7.55
N GLN A 171 -3.38 1.26 -7.24
CA GLN A 171 -4.28 0.11 -7.28
C GLN A 171 -5.46 0.27 -6.30
N ARG A 172 -5.21 0.87 -5.13
CA ARG A 172 -6.28 1.15 -4.17
C ARG A 172 -7.28 2.19 -4.68
N ILE A 173 -6.83 3.20 -5.42
CA ILE A 173 -7.71 4.15 -6.11
C ILE A 173 -8.53 3.42 -7.19
N ASP A 174 -7.89 2.59 -8.03
CA ASP A 174 -8.58 1.82 -9.07
C ASP A 174 -9.66 0.90 -8.49
N GLN A 175 -9.41 0.23 -7.36
CA GLN A 175 -10.42 -0.58 -6.67
C GLN A 175 -11.64 0.25 -6.22
N LYS A 176 -11.42 1.48 -5.74
CA LYS A 176 -12.51 2.37 -5.34
C LYS A 176 -13.30 2.85 -6.56
N LEU A 177 -12.62 3.19 -7.65
CA LEU A 177 -13.24 3.57 -8.92
C LEU A 177 -14.10 2.42 -9.48
N TYR A 178 -13.58 1.20 -9.46
CA TYR A 178 -14.32 0.01 -9.90
C TYR A 178 -15.61 -0.20 -9.11
N LYS A 179 -15.54 -0.09 -7.78
CA LYS A 179 -16.72 -0.24 -6.91
C LYS A 179 -17.79 0.82 -7.18
N ASP A 180 -17.38 2.01 -7.61
CA ASP A 180 -18.24 3.15 -7.86
C ASP A 180 -18.60 3.37 -9.34
N GLU A 181 -18.16 2.48 -10.23
CA GLU A 181 -18.24 2.65 -11.69
C GLU A 181 -19.65 2.97 -12.19
N ALA A 182 -20.65 2.23 -11.72
CA ALA A 182 -22.05 2.44 -12.11
C ALA A 182 -22.56 3.83 -11.68
N ARG A 183 -22.22 4.27 -10.49
CA ARG A 183 -22.56 5.60 -9.97
C ARG A 183 -21.88 6.71 -10.77
N LEU A 184 -20.60 6.53 -11.08
CA LEU A 184 -19.84 7.48 -11.88
C LEU A 184 -20.36 7.60 -13.30
N ALA A 185 -20.73 6.48 -13.94
CA ALA A 185 -21.33 6.47 -15.28
C ALA A 185 -22.63 7.27 -15.32
N GLN A 186 -23.51 7.06 -14.33
CA GLN A 186 -24.77 7.78 -14.21
C GLN A 186 -24.55 9.29 -13.97
N ALA A 187 -23.62 9.64 -13.07
CA ALA A 187 -23.31 11.03 -12.76
C ALA A 187 -22.72 11.76 -13.98
N ALA A 188 -21.80 11.15 -14.72
CA ALA A 188 -21.22 11.72 -15.93
C ALA A 188 -22.28 11.91 -17.05
N ALA A 189 -23.17 10.94 -17.22
CA ALA A 189 -24.27 11.04 -18.19
C ALA A 189 -25.27 12.18 -17.86
N SER A 190 -25.49 12.41 -16.55
CA SER A 190 -26.37 13.49 -16.08
C SER A 190 -25.71 14.86 -16.26
N ALA A 191 -24.42 14.99 -15.99
CA ALA A 191 -23.66 16.24 -16.17
C ALA A 191 -23.57 16.65 -17.64
N GLY A 192 -23.46 15.69 -18.57
CA GLY A 192 -23.45 15.97 -20.02
C GLY A 192 -24.81 16.45 -20.59
N LYS A 193 -25.89 16.29 -19.81
CA LYS A 193 -27.26 16.73 -20.18
C LYS A 193 -27.66 18.07 -19.56
N SER A 194 -26.74 18.80 -18.91
CA SER A 194 -27.06 20.12 -18.34
C SER A 194 -27.71 20.97 -19.43
N PRO A 195 -28.91 21.52 -19.19
CA PRO A 195 -29.63 22.30 -20.19
C PRO A 195 -28.76 23.49 -20.52
N THR A 196 -28.46 23.66 -21.82
CA THR A 196 -28.04 24.94 -22.34
C THR A 196 -29.06 25.94 -21.82
N ALA A 197 -28.67 26.75 -20.82
CA ALA A 197 -29.51 27.81 -20.29
C ALA A 197 -29.91 28.63 -21.52
N SER A 198 -31.20 28.52 -21.89
CA SER A 198 -31.82 29.34 -22.88
C SER A 198 -31.53 30.79 -22.52
N ALA A 199 -30.55 31.37 -23.18
CA ALA A 199 -30.39 32.81 -23.23
C ALA A 199 -31.58 33.31 -24.07
N GLY A 200 -32.70 33.48 -23.36
CA GLY A 200 -33.91 34.10 -23.89
C GLY A 200 -33.90 35.55 -23.47
N HIS A 201 -33.69 36.39 -24.46
CA HIS A 201 -34.15 37.77 -24.63
C HIS A 201 -33.97 38.75 -23.48
#